data_2f34ac4c95cc8edded0543d5b747580b
#
_entry.id   2f34ac4c95cc8edded0543d5b747580b
#
_cell.length_a   1.000
_cell.length_b   1.000
_cell.length_c   1.000
_cell.angle_alpha   90.00
_cell.angle_beta   90.00
_cell.angle_gamma   90.00
#
_symmetry.space_group_name_H-M   'P 1'
#
loop_
_entity.id
_entity.type
_entity.pdbx_description
1 polymer ?
#
loop_
_entity_poly.entity_id
_entity_poly.type
_entity_poly.pdbx_seq_one_letter_code
_entity_poly.pdbx_strand_id
1 'polypeptide(L)'
;GKRILYPRMKLYGQVDLETITEKIAYASSFTRGDIIGLVQAITDEIAYQMGQGYSVKIDNLGVFTPALGLRQDRERETGEEGDTKRNAVSICLKDIHFKVDKELLYRTARHCHLKRSTDKFQRSSQVFSPQERLERAKKYLEKNSFMTQADYCQLTGLLKSAASRELREWIANPESGIDYKGRGTHKI
;
A
#
# COMPACT_ATOMS: atom_id res chain seq x y z
N GLY A 1 -27.55 -9.51 -16.59
CA GLY A 1 -26.49 -10.33 -16.03
C GLY A 1 -26.62 -10.42 -14.52
N LYS A 2 -26.48 -11.61 -13.95
CA LYS A 2 -26.51 -11.80 -12.50
C LYS A 2 -25.25 -11.14 -11.89
N ARG A 3 -25.43 -10.27 -10.89
CA ARG A 3 -24.35 -9.63 -10.17
C ARG A 3 -23.68 -10.65 -9.25
N ILE A 4 -22.41 -10.99 -9.50
CA ILE A 4 -21.64 -11.88 -8.65
C ILE A 4 -21.06 -11.08 -7.49
N LEU A 5 -21.29 -11.54 -6.26
CA LEU A 5 -20.75 -10.94 -5.05
C LEU A 5 -19.54 -11.75 -4.58
N TYR A 6 -18.42 -11.06 -4.34
CA TYR A 6 -17.20 -11.65 -3.80
C TYR A 6 -17.04 -11.29 -2.32
N PRO A 7 -16.63 -12.24 -1.46
CA PRO A 7 -16.33 -11.93 -0.08
C PRO A 7 -15.13 -10.98 0.00
N ARG A 8 -15.19 -9.99 0.87
CA ARG A 8 -14.11 -9.02 1.09
C ARG A 8 -13.94 -8.79 2.58
N MET A 9 -12.70 -8.87 3.05
CA MET A 9 -12.39 -8.57 4.45
C MET A 9 -12.40 -7.05 4.66
N LYS A 10 -13.05 -6.61 5.73
CA LYS A 10 -12.96 -5.23 6.22
C LYS A 10 -11.68 -5.10 7.06
N LEU A 11 -10.72 -4.33 6.58
CA LEU A 11 -9.50 -4.04 7.32
C LEU A 11 -9.78 -2.86 8.25
N TYR A 12 -9.36 -2.97 9.52
CA TYR A 12 -9.52 -1.93 10.54
C TYR A 12 -8.32 -0.99 10.62
N GLY A 13 -7.17 -1.41 10.10
CA GLY A 13 -5.96 -0.62 10.12
C GLY A 13 -4.73 -1.44 9.76
N GLN A 14 -3.57 -0.83 9.90
CA GLN A 14 -2.26 -1.45 9.73
C GLN A 14 -1.57 -1.49 11.10
N VAL A 15 -1.03 -2.64 11.44
CA VAL A 15 -0.20 -2.82 12.64
C VAL A 15 1.25 -2.73 12.21
N ASP A 16 2.04 -1.91 12.86
CA ASP A 16 3.45 -1.70 12.60
C ASP A 16 4.35 -2.67 13.38
N LEU A 17 5.64 -2.62 13.08
CA LEU A 17 6.64 -3.46 13.76
C LEU A 17 6.73 -3.10 15.25
N GLU A 18 6.59 -1.85 15.62
CA GLU A 18 6.69 -1.38 17.01
C GLU A 18 5.62 -2.04 17.89
N THR A 19 4.36 -2.01 17.44
CA THR A 19 3.26 -2.70 18.11
C THR A 19 3.46 -4.21 18.22
N ILE A 20 4.05 -4.83 17.18
CA ILE A 20 4.36 -6.27 17.19
C ILE A 20 5.45 -6.58 18.21
N THR A 21 6.52 -5.78 18.23
CA THR A 21 7.66 -6.00 19.14
C THR A 21 7.27 -5.83 20.60
N GLU A 22 6.37 -4.90 20.93
CA GLU A 22 5.83 -4.76 22.28
C GLU A 22 5.16 -6.04 22.78
N LYS A 23 4.31 -6.64 21.93
CA LYS A 23 3.62 -7.88 22.26
C LYS A 23 4.57 -9.07 22.44
N ILE A 24 5.58 -9.17 21.57
CA ILE A 24 6.58 -10.24 21.65
C ILE A 24 7.46 -10.07 22.90
N ALA A 25 7.95 -8.86 23.18
CA ALA A 25 8.76 -8.56 24.33
C ALA A 25 8.03 -8.84 25.65
N TYR A 26 6.71 -8.55 25.70
CA TYR A 26 5.89 -8.88 26.88
C TYR A 26 5.75 -10.40 27.11
N ALA A 27 5.71 -11.19 26.03
CA ALA A 27 5.47 -12.64 26.08
C ALA A 27 6.77 -13.48 26.05
N SER A 28 7.95 -12.87 25.99
CA SER A 28 9.22 -13.56 25.85
C SER A 28 10.34 -12.84 26.62
N SER A 29 11.54 -13.43 26.61
CA SER A 29 12.75 -12.80 27.19
C SER A 29 13.47 -11.83 26.25
N PHE A 30 12.99 -11.67 25.03
CA PHE A 30 13.59 -10.73 24.08
C PHE A 30 13.22 -9.29 24.42
N THR A 31 14.21 -8.40 24.31
CA THR A 31 13.93 -6.95 24.37
C THR A 31 13.38 -6.45 23.02
N ARG A 32 12.71 -5.30 23.01
CA ARG A 32 12.26 -4.66 21.76
C ARG A 32 13.42 -4.43 20.80
N GLY A 33 14.59 -4.02 21.32
CA GLY A 33 15.79 -3.78 20.54
C GLY A 33 16.29 -5.06 19.85
N ASP A 34 16.30 -6.19 20.57
CA ASP A 34 16.72 -7.48 20.01
C ASP A 34 15.80 -7.88 18.85
N ILE A 35 14.49 -7.71 19.00
CA ILE A 35 13.51 -8.07 17.97
C ILE A 35 13.67 -7.19 16.74
N ILE A 36 13.79 -5.88 16.92
CA ILE A 36 14.00 -4.94 15.80
C ILE A 36 15.30 -5.25 15.07
N GLY A 37 16.39 -5.47 15.82
CA GLY A 37 17.70 -5.82 15.27
C GLY A 37 17.65 -7.14 14.48
N LEU A 38 16.95 -8.15 14.99
CA LEU A 38 16.79 -9.43 14.30
C LEU A 38 15.99 -9.28 13.00
N VAL A 39 14.88 -8.52 13.02
CA VAL A 39 14.08 -8.26 11.81
C VAL A 39 14.90 -7.53 10.77
N GLN A 40 15.71 -6.55 11.17
CA GLN A 40 16.60 -5.83 10.27
C GLN A 40 17.64 -6.77 9.65
N ALA A 41 18.31 -7.57 10.46
CA ALA A 41 19.33 -8.53 10.00
C ALA A 41 18.75 -9.57 9.02
N ILE A 42 17.55 -10.07 9.29
CA ILE A 42 16.85 -10.99 8.38
C ILE A 42 16.51 -10.27 7.06
N THR A 43 16.05 -9.03 7.12
CA THR A 43 15.70 -8.26 5.92
C THR A 43 16.93 -8.02 5.05
N ASP A 44 18.05 -7.64 5.66
CA ASP A 44 19.31 -7.38 4.97
C ASP A 44 19.84 -8.66 4.30
N GLU A 45 19.78 -9.80 5.01
CA GLU A 45 20.22 -11.09 4.46
C GLU A 45 19.30 -11.55 3.31
N ILE A 46 17.99 -11.40 3.44
CA ILE A 46 17.02 -11.69 2.36
C ILE A 46 17.38 -10.86 1.11
N ALA A 47 17.63 -9.57 1.29
CA ALA A 47 17.98 -8.67 0.18
C ALA A 47 19.31 -9.08 -0.47
N TYR A 48 20.31 -9.44 0.33
CA TYR A 48 21.60 -9.91 -0.15
C TYR A 48 21.47 -11.20 -0.98
N GLN A 49 20.80 -12.21 -0.46
CA GLN A 49 20.62 -13.49 -1.16
C GLN A 49 19.82 -13.34 -2.46
N MET A 50 18.76 -12.51 -2.46
CA MET A 50 18.02 -12.23 -3.68
C MET A 50 18.88 -11.47 -4.70
N GLY A 51 19.76 -10.58 -4.25
CA GLY A 51 20.71 -9.90 -5.10
C GLY A 51 21.73 -10.86 -5.77
N GLN A 52 22.04 -11.99 -5.13
CA GLN A 52 22.87 -13.07 -5.68
C GLN A 52 22.08 -14.01 -6.63
N GLY A 53 20.78 -13.77 -6.85
CA GLY A 53 19.94 -14.54 -7.76
C GLY A 53 19.21 -15.71 -7.10
N TYR A 54 19.20 -15.81 -5.77
CA TYR A 54 18.47 -16.85 -5.05
C TYR A 54 17.05 -16.41 -4.71
N SER A 55 16.13 -17.37 -4.66
CA SER A 55 14.87 -17.21 -3.94
C SER A 55 15.10 -17.55 -2.46
N VAL A 56 14.48 -16.83 -1.55
CA VAL A 56 14.66 -17.03 -0.12
C VAL A 56 13.39 -17.60 0.48
N LYS A 57 13.48 -18.79 1.09
CA LYS A 57 12.40 -19.42 1.83
C LYS A 57 12.60 -19.23 3.33
N ILE A 58 11.59 -18.72 4.01
CA ILE A 58 11.50 -18.73 5.47
C ILE A 58 10.35 -19.66 5.86
N ASP A 59 10.67 -20.71 6.59
CA ASP A 59 9.68 -21.71 7.02
C ASP A 59 8.59 -21.06 7.86
N ASN A 60 7.36 -21.48 7.65
CA ASN A 60 6.14 -20.93 8.24
C ASN A 60 5.80 -19.47 7.84
N LEU A 61 6.63 -18.78 7.06
CA LEU A 61 6.37 -17.44 6.55
C LEU A 61 6.02 -17.48 5.06
N GLY A 62 6.98 -17.89 4.23
CA GLY A 62 6.79 -17.96 2.79
C GLY A 62 8.08 -17.92 2.00
N VAL A 63 7.93 -17.67 0.69
CA VAL A 63 9.03 -17.60 -0.26
C VAL A 63 9.06 -16.25 -0.93
N PHE A 64 10.22 -15.61 -0.93
CA PHE A 64 10.53 -14.37 -1.62
C PHE A 64 11.26 -14.69 -2.92
N THR A 65 10.81 -14.15 -4.04
CA THR A 65 11.41 -14.38 -5.35
C THR A 65 11.61 -13.05 -6.06
N PRO A 66 12.85 -12.71 -6.45
CA PRO A 66 13.12 -11.47 -7.18
C PRO A 66 12.51 -11.53 -8.59
N ALA A 67 11.94 -10.43 -9.06
CA ALA A 67 11.37 -10.30 -10.38
C ALA A 67 12.06 -9.17 -11.15
N LEU A 68 12.55 -9.50 -12.35
CA LEU A 68 13.17 -8.54 -13.24
C LEU A 68 12.15 -7.84 -14.12
N GLY A 69 12.47 -6.65 -14.55
CA GLY A 69 11.70 -5.90 -15.52
C GLY A 69 12.57 -4.95 -16.31
N LEU A 70 12.00 -4.35 -17.35
CA LEU A 70 12.67 -3.32 -18.11
C LEU A 70 12.63 -1.98 -17.36
N ARG A 71 13.69 -1.20 -17.47
CA ARG A 71 13.72 0.19 -17.03
C ARG A 71 12.70 1.00 -17.82
N GLN A 72 12.21 2.09 -17.22
CA GLN A 72 11.34 3.05 -17.92
C GLN A 72 12.01 3.49 -19.23
N ASP A 73 11.21 3.71 -20.27
CA ASP A 73 11.62 4.13 -21.61
C ASP A 73 12.33 3.05 -22.46
N ARG A 74 12.20 1.78 -22.13
CA ARG A 74 12.72 0.67 -22.94
C ARG A 74 11.57 -0.19 -23.47
N GLU A 75 11.57 -0.42 -24.78
CA GLU A 75 10.64 -1.33 -25.43
C GLU A 75 10.96 -2.79 -25.10
N ARG A 76 9.94 -3.63 -25.14
CA ARG A 76 10.11 -5.06 -24.94
C ARG A 76 10.80 -5.69 -26.14
N GLU A 77 11.60 -6.71 -25.89
CA GLU A 77 12.17 -7.58 -26.91
C GLU A 77 11.07 -8.50 -27.44
N THR A 78 10.87 -8.56 -28.75
CA THR A 78 9.78 -9.35 -29.36
C THR A 78 10.21 -10.77 -29.72
N GLY A 79 11.52 -11.03 -29.78
CA GLY A 79 12.07 -12.33 -30.20
C GLY A 79 11.99 -12.58 -31.71
N GLU A 80 11.63 -11.57 -32.50
CA GLU A 80 11.63 -11.66 -33.96
C GLU A 80 13.07 -11.62 -34.52
N GLU A 81 13.28 -12.29 -35.65
CA GLU A 81 14.59 -12.23 -36.35
C GLU A 81 14.87 -10.79 -36.76
N GLY A 82 16.00 -10.22 -36.25
CA GLY A 82 16.42 -8.84 -36.51
C GLY A 82 16.11 -7.86 -35.37
N ASP A 83 15.40 -8.27 -34.32
CA ASP A 83 15.18 -7.41 -33.14
C ASP A 83 16.48 -7.18 -32.37
N THR A 84 16.61 -5.97 -31.81
CA THR A 84 17.79 -5.58 -31.02
C THR A 84 17.77 -6.28 -29.66
N LYS A 85 18.69 -7.20 -29.44
CA LYS A 85 18.87 -7.86 -28.13
C LYS A 85 19.12 -6.83 -27.03
N ARG A 86 18.37 -6.89 -25.96
CA ARG A 86 18.53 -6.01 -24.82
C ARG A 86 19.73 -6.45 -23.98
N ASN A 87 20.52 -5.50 -23.52
CA ASN A 87 21.63 -5.76 -22.61
C ASN A 87 21.19 -5.60 -21.14
N ALA A 88 22.06 -6.03 -20.23
CA ALA A 88 21.82 -5.96 -18.78
C ALA A 88 21.52 -4.53 -18.27
N VAL A 89 22.00 -3.50 -18.96
CA VAL A 89 21.74 -2.10 -18.61
C VAL A 89 20.26 -1.73 -18.76
N SER A 90 19.53 -2.42 -19.65
CA SER A 90 18.10 -2.21 -19.89
C SER A 90 17.21 -2.90 -18.86
N ILE A 91 17.77 -3.75 -18.01
CA ILE A 91 17.05 -4.58 -17.04
C ILE A 91 17.26 -4.04 -15.63
N CYS A 92 16.26 -4.15 -14.78
CA CYS A 92 16.36 -3.83 -13.36
C CYS A 92 15.51 -4.79 -12.53
N LEU A 93 15.81 -4.87 -11.23
CA LEU A 93 14.90 -5.49 -10.27
C LEU A 93 13.64 -4.60 -10.21
N LYS A 94 12.49 -5.19 -10.55
CA LYS A 94 11.22 -4.46 -10.62
C LYS A 94 10.34 -4.71 -9.42
N ASP A 95 10.36 -5.92 -8.91
CA ASP A 95 9.47 -6.35 -7.85
C ASP A 95 10.05 -7.55 -7.09
N ILE A 96 9.46 -7.86 -5.94
CA ILE A 96 9.71 -9.08 -5.17
C ILE A 96 8.37 -9.77 -4.98
N HIS A 97 8.22 -10.96 -5.56
CA HIS A 97 7.03 -11.77 -5.36
C HIS A 97 7.12 -12.52 -4.04
N PHE A 98 6.11 -12.36 -3.21
CA PHE A 98 5.96 -13.09 -1.97
C PHE A 98 4.86 -14.15 -2.10
N LYS A 99 5.24 -15.42 -1.92
CA LYS A 99 4.31 -16.54 -1.87
C LYS A 99 4.20 -17.02 -0.42
N VAL A 100 3.04 -16.82 0.18
CA VAL A 100 2.77 -17.21 1.57
C VAL A 100 2.92 -18.72 1.78
N ASP A 101 3.47 -19.12 2.93
CA ASP A 101 3.46 -20.52 3.37
C ASP A 101 2.06 -20.94 3.82
N LYS A 102 1.71 -22.20 3.57
CA LYS A 102 0.40 -22.76 3.95
C LYS A 102 0.19 -22.72 5.46
N GLU A 103 1.25 -22.89 6.24
CA GLU A 103 1.18 -22.84 7.69
C GLU A 103 0.79 -21.45 8.21
N LEU A 104 1.33 -20.37 7.62
CA LEU A 104 0.92 -19.01 7.98
C LEU A 104 -0.55 -18.79 7.66
N LEU A 105 -1.00 -19.25 6.49
CA LEU A 105 -2.40 -19.15 6.09
C LEU A 105 -3.30 -19.90 7.07
N TYR A 106 -2.91 -21.13 7.44
CA TYR A 106 -3.66 -21.95 8.39
C TYR A 106 -3.74 -21.30 9.79
N ARG A 107 -2.62 -20.82 10.32
CA ARG A 107 -2.58 -20.10 11.62
C ARG A 107 -3.46 -18.86 11.60
N THR A 108 -3.38 -18.07 10.51
CA THR A 108 -4.23 -16.90 10.34
C THR A 108 -5.70 -17.26 10.33
N ALA A 109 -6.08 -18.32 9.60
CA ALA A 109 -7.47 -18.78 9.53
C ALA A 109 -8.03 -19.18 10.90
N ARG A 110 -7.22 -19.78 11.78
CA ARG A 110 -7.63 -20.15 13.15
C ARG A 110 -7.99 -18.95 14.03
N HIS A 111 -7.41 -17.78 13.75
CA HIS A 111 -7.69 -16.54 14.47
C HIS A 111 -8.80 -15.71 13.79
N CYS A 112 -9.32 -16.14 12.63
CA CYS A 112 -10.37 -15.41 11.94
C CYS A 112 -11.75 -15.76 12.49
N HIS A 113 -12.43 -14.78 13.05
CA HIS A 113 -13.85 -14.85 13.40
C HIS A 113 -14.68 -14.11 12.35
N LEU A 114 -14.99 -14.79 11.26
CA LEU A 114 -15.70 -14.19 10.14
C LEU A 114 -17.17 -14.02 10.47
N LYS A 115 -17.67 -12.79 10.36
CA LYS A 115 -19.10 -12.47 10.45
C LYS A 115 -19.50 -11.71 9.20
N ARG A 116 -20.73 -11.94 8.73
CA ARG A 116 -21.27 -11.16 7.63
C ARG A 116 -21.49 -9.73 8.12
N SER A 117 -20.88 -8.75 7.46
CA SER A 117 -21.11 -7.35 7.77
C SER A 117 -22.56 -6.98 7.42
N THR A 118 -23.20 -6.22 8.26
CA THR A 118 -24.48 -5.55 7.98
C THR A 118 -24.28 -4.37 7.04
N ASP A 119 -23.06 -3.83 6.98
CA ASP A 119 -22.70 -2.72 6.12
C ASP A 119 -22.61 -3.20 4.67
N LYS A 120 -23.38 -2.62 3.78
CA LYS A 120 -23.20 -2.82 2.35
C LYS A 120 -21.87 -2.20 1.93
N PHE A 121 -21.04 -3.00 1.24
CA PHE A 121 -19.82 -2.45 0.65
C PHE A 121 -20.18 -1.34 -0.33
N GLN A 122 -19.84 -0.12 -0.01
CA GLN A 122 -19.88 1.02 -0.91
C GLN A 122 -18.44 1.32 -1.37
N ARG A 123 -18.28 1.64 -2.65
CA ARG A 123 -16.99 2.18 -3.12
C ARG A 123 -16.70 3.45 -2.32
N SER A 124 -15.44 3.71 -2.01
CA SER A 124 -15.04 4.91 -1.25
C SER A 124 -15.63 6.21 -1.81
N SER A 125 -15.74 6.30 -3.15
CA SER A 125 -16.38 7.42 -3.86
C SER A 125 -17.90 7.52 -3.68
N GLN A 126 -18.57 6.52 -3.12
CA GLN A 126 -20.02 6.45 -2.91
C GLN A 126 -20.42 6.61 -1.44
N VAL A 127 -19.47 6.68 -0.53
CA VAL A 127 -19.74 6.86 0.91
C VAL A 127 -20.26 8.26 1.19
N PHE A 128 -19.66 9.25 0.54
CA PHE A 128 -20.05 10.66 0.64
C PHE A 128 -20.25 11.24 -0.75
N SER A 129 -21.23 12.12 -0.89
CA SER A 129 -21.39 12.94 -2.10
C SER A 129 -20.20 13.93 -2.23
N PRO A 130 -19.93 14.47 -3.42
CA PRO A 130 -18.91 15.51 -3.58
C PRO A 130 -19.11 16.70 -2.63
N GLN A 131 -20.35 17.15 -2.44
CA GLN A 131 -20.68 18.24 -1.53
C GLN A 131 -20.36 17.90 -0.07
N GLU A 132 -20.74 16.73 0.40
CA GLU A 132 -20.41 16.28 1.77
C GLU A 132 -18.91 16.18 1.99
N ARG A 133 -18.14 15.77 0.97
CA ARG A 133 -16.68 15.73 1.05
C ARG A 133 -16.08 17.13 1.12
N LEU A 134 -16.63 18.07 0.35
CA LEU A 134 -16.24 19.49 0.41
C LEU A 134 -16.51 20.09 1.78
N GLU A 135 -17.69 19.86 2.36
CA GLU A 135 -18.04 20.34 3.70
C GLU A 135 -17.12 19.77 4.78
N ARG A 136 -16.79 18.48 4.69
CA ARG A 136 -15.83 17.83 5.59
C ARG A 136 -14.43 18.45 5.49
N ALA A 137 -13.98 18.75 4.26
CA ALA A 137 -12.72 19.42 4.01
C ALA A 137 -12.71 20.83 4.62
N LYS A 138 -13.77 21.62 4.41
CA LYS A 138 -13.91 22.96 5.00
C LYS A 138 -13.88 22.90 6.54
N LYS A 139 -14.68 22.01 7.13
CA LYS A 139 -14.70 21.80 8.58
C LYS A 139 -13.35 21.38 9.17
N TYR A 140 -12.57 20.63 8.40
CA TYR A 140 -11.20 20.29 8.80
C TYR A 140 -10.28 21.52 8.75
N LEU A 141 -10.39 22.32 7.68
CA LEU A 141 -9.60 23.55 7.49
C LEU A 141 -9.95 24.66 8.47
N GLU A 142 -11.17 24.69 9.02
CA GLU A 142 -11.54 25.60 10.13
C GLU A 142 -10.71 25.35 11.39
N LYS A 143 -10.26 24.10 11.60
CA LYS A 143 -9.48 23.69 12.77
C LYS A 143 -7.98 23.60 12.49
N ASN A 144 -7.61 23.45 11.23
CA ASN A 144 -6.25 23.20 10.78
C ASN A 144 -5.86 24.20 9.70
N SER A 145 -4.67 24.77 9.79
CA SER A 145 -4.19 25.80 8.84
C SER A 145 -4.03 25.32 7.41
N PHE A 146 -3.92 24.00 7.19
CA PHE A 146 -3.82 23.35 5.89
C PHE A 146 -4.28 21.90 5.98
N MET A 147 -4.51 21.31 4.84
CA MET A 147 -4.92 19.90 4.69
C MET A 147 -4.07 19.26 3.61
N THR A 148 -3.45 18.11 3.91
CA THR A 148 -2.72 17.34 2.91
C THR A 148 -3.65 16.42 2.12
N GLN A 149 -3.20 15.94 0.95
CA GLN A 149 -3.93 14.92 0.20
C GLN A 149 -4.19 13.65 1.04
N ALA A 150 -3.25 13.29 1.92
CA ALA A 150 -3.40 12.15 2.81
C ALA A 150 -4.52 12.37 3.83
N ASP A 151 -4.59 13.56 4.44
CA ASP A 151 -5.67 13.95 5.35
C ASP A 151 -7.03 13.91 4.64
N TYR A 152 -7.07 14.43 3.41
CA TYR A 152 -8.28 14.38 2.61
C TYR A 152 -8.73 12.96 2.28
N CYS A 153 -7.78 12.05 1.96
CA CYS A 153 -8.09 10.64 1.79
C CYS A 153 -8.67 10.00 3.07
N GLN A 154 -8.13 10.35 4.24
CA GLN A 154 -8.65 9.84 5.53
C GLN A 154 -10.06 10.37 5.83
N LEU A 155 -10.30 11.65 5.59
CA LEU A 155 -11.60 12.30 5.84
C LEU A 155 -12.71 11.76 4.94
N THR A 156 -12.38 11.42 3.70
CA THR A 156 -13.36 11.08 2.66
C THR A 156 -13.39 9.60 2.28
N GLY A 157 -12.34 8.85 2.64
CA GLY A 157 -12.16 7.47 2.22
C GLY A 157 -11.80 7.30 0.73
N LEU A 158 -11.47 8.38 0.02
CA LEU A 158 -11.06 8.32 -1.37
C LEU A 158 -9.65 7.76 -1.54
N LEU A 159 -9.41 7.07 -2.66
CA LEU A 159 -8.07 6.70 -3.08
C LEU A 159 -7.29 7.95 -3.54
N LYS A 160 -5.96 7.91 -3.41
CA LYS A 160 -5.07 9.04 -3.74
C LYS A 160 -5.34 9.66 -5.11
N SER A 161 -5.55 8.85 -6.15
CA SER A 161 -5.82 9.35 -7.52
C SER A 161 -7.17 10.08 -7.63
N ALA A 162 -8.21 9.57 -6.98
CA ALA A 162 -9.52 10.19 -6.95
C ALA A 162 -9.52 11.48 -6.11
N ALA A 163 -8.88 11.45 -4.95
CA ALA A 163 -8.68 12.59 -4.08
C ALA A 163 -7.93 13.73 -4.78
N SER A 164 -6.82 13.41 -5.48
CA SER A 164 -6.03 14.39 -6.24
C SER A 164 -6.82 15.05 -7.35
N ARG A 165 -7.65 14.29 -8.06
CA ARG A 165 -8.51 14.83 -9.13
C ARG A 165 -9.55 15.76 -8.55
N GLU A 166 -10.27 15.34 -7.53
CA GLU A 166 -11.34 16.13 -6.91
C GLU A 166 -10.80 17.42 -6.24
N LEU A 167 -9.66 17.35 -5.56
CA LEU A 167 -9.01 18.54 -5.00
C LEU A 167 -8.60 19.53 -6.09
N ARG A 168 -8.14 19.08 -7.25
CA ARG A 168 -7.83 19.96 -8.39
C ARG A 168 -9.08 20.61 -8.97
N GLU A 169 -10.18 19.88 -9.06
CA GLU A 169 -11.49 20.43 -9.51
C GLU A 169 -11.97 21.52 -8.57
N TRP A 170 -11.82 21.35 -7.26
CA TRP A 170 -12.21 22.38 -6.31
C TRP A 170 -11.29 23.60 -6.31
N ILE A 171 -9.99 23.41 -6.43
CA ILE A 171 -9.04 24.53 -6.58
C ILE A 171 -9.32 25.32 -7.86
N ALA A 172 -9.76 24.65 -8.92
CA ALA A 172 -10.12 25.29 -10.17
C ALA A 172 -11.46 26.05 -10.09
N ASN A 173 -12.32 25.74 -9.11
CA ASN A 173 -13.61 26.39 -8.91
C ASN A 173 -13.54 27.41 -7.74
N PRO A 174 -13.57 28.71 -8.02
CA PRO A 174 -13.53 29.75 -6.96
C PRO A 174 -14.65 29.65 -5.92
N GLU A 175 -15.82 29.14 -6.31
CA GLU A 175 -16.95 28.95 -5.39
C GLU A 175 -16.74 27.88 -4.35
N SER A 176 -15.77 27.00 -4.57
CA SER A 176 -15.43 25.94 -3.61
C SER A 176 -14.90 26.50 -2.29
N GLY A 177 -14.25 27.67 -2.32
CA GLY A 177 -13.58 28.28 -1.17
C GLY A 177 -12.33 27.51 -0.71
N ILE A 178 -11.79 26.63 -1.56
CA ILE A 178 -10.55 25.87 -1.31
C ILE A 178 -9.48 26.36 -2.28
N ASP A 179 -8.32 26.71 -1.74
CA ASP A 179 -7.15 27.13 -2.50
C ASP A 179 -5.94 26.29 -2.10
N TYR A 180 -4.88 26.35 -2.89
CA TYR A 180 -3.66 25.61 -2.60
C TYR A 180 -2.58 26.50 -1.99
N LYS A 181 -1.79 25.94 -1.08
CA LYS A 181 -0.65 26.62 -0.47
C LYS A 181 0.64 25.91 -0.87
N GLY A 182 1.59 26.63 -1.45
CA GLY A 182 2.94 26.13 -1.77
C GLY A 182 3.42 26.47 -3.16
N ARG A 183 4.75 26.41 -3.37
CA ARG A 183 5.43 26.60 -4.66
C ARG A 183 6.26 25.36 -4.97
N GLY A 184 6.25 24.89 -6.23
CA GLY A 184 7.10 23.79 -6.70
C GLY A 184 6.39 22.43 -6.76
N THR A 185 7.18 21.35 -6.70
CA THR A 185 6.72 19.95 -6.83
C THR A 185 5.90 19.43 -5.65
N HIS A 186 5.93 20.10 -4.50
CA HIS A 186 5.13 19.79 -3.32
C HIS A 186 3.93 20.74 -3.18
N LYS A 187 3.08 20.75 -4.21
CA LYS A 187 1.78 21.45 -4.14
C LYS A 187 0.80 20.56 -3.40
N ILE A 188 0.34 21.03 -2.28
CA ILE A 188 -0.74 20.42 -1.50
C ILE A 188 -1.87 21.43 -1.40
#